data_37e9811d1084575250308b087b70e9ce
#
_entry.id   37e9811d1084575250308b087b70e9ce
#
_cell.length_a   1.000
_cell.length_b   1.000
_cell.length_c   1.000
_cell.angle_alpha   90.00
_cell.angle_beta   90.00
_cell.angle_gamma   90.00
#
_symmetry.space_group_name_H-M   'P 1'
#
loop_
_entity.id
_entity.type
_entity.pdbx_description
1 polymer ?
#
loop_
_entity_poly.entity_id
_entity_poly.type
_entity_poly.pdbx_seq_one_letter_code
_entity_poly.pdbx_strand_id
1 'polypeptide(L)'
;PAGRGDGEVCSGEQNIAAGCISGDPHNPRFEMSDMEWDLVPSSLGKALRTFWKRYRLPLLVTESGIADGNLNDERRVRYLSGCLRAVAGAIDDGVDVRGYTYWSLLDNFEWAEGFRPRFGLYRIDYTNMSRHETGGLRLYRDVIHRHRSKHERSTATASTPSPDSVAIQIDGVAADDGTKQG
;
A
#
# COMPACT_ATOMS: atom_id res chain seq x y z
N PRO A 1 -33.85 -16.18 32.97
CA PRO A 1 -33.80 -16.37 31.55
C PRO A 1 -32.86 -15.32 30.98
N ALA A 2 -31.67 -15.81 30.62
CA ALA A 2 -30.63 -14.99 30.02
C ALA A 2 -30.97 -14.80 28.54
N GLY A 3 -31.17 -13.55 28.14
CA GLY A 3 -31.28 -13.15 26.73
C GLY A 3 -29.96 -13.45 26.01
N ARG A 4 -30.01 -14.27 24.99
CA ARG A 4 -28.94 -14.38 24.00
C ARG A 4 -28.92 -13.08 23.22
N GLY A 5 -27.85 -12.35 23.32
CA GLY A 5 -27.56 -11.27 22.40
C GLY A 5 -27.31 -11.88 21.01
N ASP A 6 -28.23 -11.64 20.12
CA ASP A 6 -28.07 -11.97 18.70
C ASP A 6 -26.91 -11.16 18.18
N GLY A 7 -25.79 -11.85 17.87
CA GLY A 7 -24.66 -11.24 17.22
C GLY A 7 -25.09 -10.68 15.88
N GLU A 8 -25.19 -9.37 15.79
CA GLU A 8 -25.43 -8.66 14.53
C GLU A 8 -24.35 -9.03 13.54
N VAL A 9 -24.72 -9.85 12.57
CA VAL A 9 -23.87 -10.18 11.43
C VAL A 9 -23.76 -8.91 10.59
N CYS A 10 -22.61 -8.29 10.66
CA CYS A 10 -22.31 -7.11 9.87
C CYS A 10 -22.56 -7.37 8.38
N SER A 11 -23.63 -6.83 7.82
CA SER A 11 -23.94 -6.90 6.38
C SER A 11 -23.16 -5.85 5.59
N GLY A 12 -22.52 -6.30 4.58
CA GLY A 12 -21.57 -5.85 3.56
C GLY A 12 -21.22 -4.39 3.35
N GLU A 13 -22.02 -3.38 3.56
CA GLU A 13 -21.69 -1.99 3.20
C GLU A 13 -21.37 -1.06 4.39
N GLN A 14 -21.84 -1.39 5.57
CA GLN A 14 -21.64 -0.57 6.79
C GLN A 14 -20.31 -0.83 7.50
N ASN A 15 -19.59 -1.89 7.11
CA ASN A 15 -18.42 -2.40 7.83
C ASN A 15 -17.09 -1.74 7.52
N ILE A 16 -17.00 -0.99 6.42
CA ILE A 16 -15.75 -0.31 6.01
C ILE A 16 -15.39 0.83 6.96
N ALA A 17 -16.39 1.45 7.61
CA ALA A 17 -16.18 2.57 8.54
C ALA A 17 -16.02 2.15 10.00
N ALA A 18 -16.39 0.93 10.36
CA ALA A 18 -16.46 0.48 11.76
C ALA A 18 -15.34 -0.48 12.18
N GLY A 19 -14.40 -0.80 11.26
CA GLY A 19 -13.30 -1.72 11.58
C GLY A 19 -13.82 -3.03 12.17
N CYS A 20 -14.79 -3.69 11.54
CA CYS A 20 -15.23 -5.02 11.97
C CYS A 20 -14.05 -5.98 11.91
N ILE A 21 -13.41 -6.10 13.04
CA ILE A 21 -12.40 -7.06 13.38
C ILE A 21 -13.19 -8.21 13.99
N SER A 22 -13.40 -9.29 13.26
CA SER A 22 -13.54 -10.62 13.83
C SER A 22 -14.29 -11.57 12.93
N GLY A 23 -13.59 -12.56 12.41
CA GLY A 23 -14.16 -13.85 12.19
C GLY A 23 -14.42 -14.51 13.55
N ASP A 24 -15.43 -15.34 13.66
CA ASP A 24 -15.58 -16.26 14.78
C ASP A 24 -14.36 -17.21 14.79
N PRO A 25 -13.49 -17.20 15.81
CA PRO A 25 -12.32 -18.07 15.86
C PRO A 25 -12.70 -19.56 15.84
N HIS A 26 -13.96 -19.91 16.13
CA HIS A 26 -14.47 -21.27 16.07
C HIS A 26 -15.06 -21.65 14.71
N ASN A 27 -15.26 -20.66 13.80
CA ASN A 27 -15.69 -20.89 12.43
C ASN A 27 -15.13 -19.80 11.49
N PRO A 28 -13.82 -19.75 11.29
CA PRO A 28 -13.20 -18.74 10.45
C PRO A 28 -13.64 -18.97 8.99
N ARG A 29 -14.33 -17.98 8.42
CA ARG A 29 -14.65 -17.96 6.98
C ARG A 29 -13.44 -17.71 6.12
N PHE A 30 -12.38 -17.17 6.72
CA PHE A 30 -11.14 -16.77 6.08
C PHE A 30 -9.93 -17.26 6.89
N GLU A 31 -8.79 -17.33 6.24
CA GLU A 31 -7.51 -17.48 6.94
C GLU A 31 -7.30 -16.28 7.87
N MET A 32 -6.74 -16.51 9.06
CA MET A 32 -6.53 -15.46 10.07
C MET A 32 -5.05 -15.16 10.27
N SER A 33 -4.74 -13.92 10.63
CA SER A 33 -3.41 -13.49 11.09
C SER A 33 -3.14 -13.98 12.52
N ASP A 34 -1.91 -13.76 13.02
CA ASP A 34 -1.57 -14.04 14.43
C ASP A 34 -2.25 -13.08 15.42
N MET A 35 -2.92 -12.04 14.90
CA MET A 35 -3.78 -11.12 15.66
C MET A 35 -5.26 -11.50 15.58
N GLU A 36 -5.57 -12.69 15.06
CA GLU A 36 -6.96 -13.17 14.86
C GLU A 36 -7.79 -12.27 13.92
N TRP A 37 -7.12 -11.56 13.01
CA TRP A 37 -7.80 -10.76 11.98
C TRP A 37 -8.00 -11.58 10.71
N ASP A 38 -9.19 -11.51 10.12
CA ASP A 38 -9.50 -12.12 8.85
C ASP A 38 -8.62 -11.57 7.72
N LEU A 39 -8.03 -12.46 6.93
CA LEU A 39 -7.20 -12.10 5.79
C LEU A 39 -8.06 -12.02 4.53
N VAL A 40 -8.58 -10.82 4.26
CA VAL A 40 -9.46 -10.54 3.11
C VAL A 40 -8.84 -9.46 2.22
N PRO A 41 -7.81 -9.78 1.40
CA PRO A 41 -7.12 -8.79 0.57
C PRO A 41 -8.04 -8.01 -0.37
N SER A 42 -9.13 -8.62 -0.83
CA SER A 42 -10.12 -7.98 -1.73
C SER A 42 -10.85 -6.80 -1.08
N SER A 43 -10.92 -6.75 0.26
CA SER A 43 -11.55 -5.66 1.00
C SER A 43 -10.85 -4.32 0.75
N LEU A 44 -9.52 -4.33 0.56
CA LEU A 44 -8.75 -3.12 0.22
C LEU A 44 -9.22 -2.51 -1.11
N GLY A 45 -9.42 -3.33 -2.14
CA GLY A 45 -9.92 -2.85 -3.43
C GLY A 45 -11.34 -2.29 -3.35
N LYS A 46 -12.21 -2.89 -2.52
CA LYS A 46 -13.56 -2.37 -2.26
C LYS A 46 -13.49 -1.01 -1.55
N ALA A 47 -12.65 -0.88 -0.53
CA ALA A 47 -12.44 0.37 0.19
C ALA A 47 -11.96 1.49 -0.74
N LEU A 48 -10.94 1.22 -1.57
CA LEU A 48 -10.41 2.20 -2.54
C LEU A 48 -11.49 2.69 -3.51
N ARG A 49 -12.28 1.77 -4.09
CA ARG A 49 -13.39 2.15 -4.99
C ARG A 49 -14.46 2.97 -4.27
N THR A 50 -14.79 2.60 -3.04
CA THR A 50 -15.80 3.30 -2.22
C THR A 50 -15.34 4.72 -1.91
N PHE A 51 -14.11 4.92 -1.47
CA PHE A 51 -13.57 6.24 -1.18
C PHE A 51 -13.44 7.09 -2.45
N TRP A 52 -12.96 6.50 -3.54
CA TRP A 52 -12.91 7.17 -4.84
C TRP A 52 -14.27 7.63 -5.34
N LYS A 53 -15.28 6.76 -5.24
CA LYS A 53 -16.66 7.11 -5.61
C LYS A 53 -17.19 8.30 -4.80
N ARG A 54 -16.85 8.33 -3.50
CA ARG A 54 -17.37 9.34 -2.56
C ARG A 54 -16.64 10.67 -2.63
N TYR A 55 -15.31 10.64 -2.68
CA TYR A 55 -14.50 11.85 -2.48
C TYR A 55 -13.85 12.37 -3.76
N ARG A 56 -13.60 11.54 -4.74
CA ARG A 56 -12.93 11.91 -6.01
C ARG A 56 -11.57 12.58 -5.79
N LEU A 57 -10.87 12.21 -4.73
CA LEU A 57 -9.54 12.69 -4.40
C LEU A 57 -8.52 11.57 -4.58
N PRO A 58 -7.26 11.89 -4.94
CA PRO A 58 -6.19 10.88 -4.97
C PRO A 58 -6.09 10.12 -3.65
N LEU A 59 -5.86 8.82 -3.73
CA LEU A 59 -5.79 7.91 -2.58
C LEU A 59 -4.37 7.43 -2.35
N LEU A 60 -4.00 7.30 -1.09
CA LEU A 60 -2.76 6.69 -0.64
C LEU A 60 -3.08 5.60 0.39
N VAL A 61 -2.63 4.39 0.15
CA VAL A 61 -2.64 3.34 1.16
C VAL A 61 -1.43 3.54 2.06
N THR A 62 -1.67 4.08 3.25
CA THR A 62 -0.63 4.44 4.21
C THR A 62 -0.12 3.24 4.99
N GLU A 63 -0.99 2.25 5.24
CA GLU A 63 -0.68 1.02 5.97
C GLU A 63 -1.49 -0.15 5.43
N SER A 64 -0.82 -1.28 5.23
CA SER A 64 -1.45 -2.56 4.93
C SER A 64 -0.47 -3.69 5.23
N GLY A 65 -0.83 -4.61 6.10
CA GLY A 65 0.06 -5.70 6.50
C GLY A 65 -0.63 -6.69 7.41
N ILE A 66 0.08 -7.76 7.76
CA ILE A 66 -0.39 -8.77 8.71
C ILE A 66 0.71 -9.19 9.67
N ALA A 67 0.30 -9.62 10.87
CA ALA A 67 1.16 -10.37 11.77
C ALA A 67 1.25 -11.82 11.30
N ASP A 68 2.47 -12.28 11.01
CA ASP A 68 2.76 -13.67 10.66
C ASP A 68 4.09 -14.12 11.26
N GLY A 69 4.03 -14.95 12.29
CA GLY A 69 5.19 -15.52 12.97
C GLY A 69 5.80 -16.72 12.28
N ASN A 70 5.19 -17.26 11.23
CA ASN A 70 5.70 -18.42 10.51
C ASN A 70 7.00 -18.10 9.76
N LEU A 71 7.95 -19.02 9.83
CA LEU A 71 9.26 -18.85 9.19
C LEU A 71 9.20 -18.93 7.66
N ASN A 72 8.26 -19.70 7.11
CA ASN A 72 8.07 -19.83 5.66
C ASN A 72 7.41 -18.62 5.01
N ASP A 73 6.76 -17.76 5.81
CA ASP A 73 6.15 -16.47 5.42
C ASP A 73 5.12 -16.55 4.26
N GLU A 74 4.57 -17.74 3.99
CA GLU A 74 3.65 -17.93 2.87
C GLU A 74 2.35 -17.17 3.03
N ARG A 75 1.84 -17.06 4.25
CA ARG A 75 0.61 -16.35 4.57
C ARG A 75 0.75 -14.85 4.26
N ARG A 76 1.86 -14.24 4.67
CA ARG A 76 2.19 -12.84 4.34
C ARG A 76 2.33 -12.64 2.83
N VAL A 77 3.02 -13.54 2.14
CA VAL A 77 3.19 -13.49 0.68
C VAL A 77 1.84 -13.55 -0.04
N ARG A 78 0.95 -14.47 0.38
CA ARG A 78 -0.41 -14.56 -0.19
C ARG A 78 -1.23 -13.29 0.05
N TYR A 79 -1.23 -12.80 1.29
CA TYR A 79 -1.96 -11.59 1.66
C TYR A 79 -1.47 -10.37 0.89
N LEU A 80 -0.16 -10.08 0.93
CA LEU A 80 0.44 -8.96 0.23
C LEU A 80 0.21 -9.02 -1.28
N SER A 81 0.41 -10.18 -1.89
CA SER A 81 0.11 -10.39 -3.32
C SER A 81 -1.36 -10.09 -3.63
N GLY A 82 -2.28 -10.52 -2.77
CA GLY A 82 -3.71 -10.25 -2.89
C GLY A 82 -4.03 -8.76 -2.79
N CYS A 83 -3.46 -8.06 -1.83
CA CYS A 83 -3.63 -6.61 -1.66
C CYS A 83 -3.11 -5.83 -2.88
N LEU A 84 -1.91 -6.17 -3.36
CA LEU A 84 -1.33 -5.51 -4.55
C LEU A 84 -2.18 -5.74 -5.80
N ARG A 85 -2.73 -6.95 -5.99
CA ARG A 85 -3.69 -7.21 -7.08
C ARG A 85 -4.99 -6.41 -6.91
N ALA A 86 -5.49 -6.26 -5.67
CA ALA A 86 -6.68 -5.47 -5.40
C ALA A 86 -6.47 -3.98 -5.68
N VAL A 87 -5.28 -3.45 -5.37
CA VAL A 87 -4.86 -2.08 -5.72
C VAL A 87 -4.77 -1.92 -7.24
N ALA A 88 -4.08 -2.84 -7.94
CA ALA A 88 -3.97 -2.81 -9.40
C ALA A 88 -5.36 -2.81 -10.07
N GLY A 89 -6.25 -3.71 -9.65
CA GLY A 89 -7.62 -3.74 -10.17
C GLY A 89 -8.42 -2.47 -9.88
N ALA A 90 -8.17 -1.79 -8.75
CA ALA A 90 -8.81 -0.50 -8.49
C ALA A 90 -8.27 0.59 -9.44
N ILE A 91 -6.96 0.60 -9.73
CA ILE A 91 -6.34 1.51 -10.72
C ILE A 91 -6.90 1.24 -12.12
N ASP A 92 -7.02 -0.02 -12.53
CA ASP A 92 -7.61 -0.40 -13.83
C ASP A 92 -9.07 0.08 -13.96
N ASP A 93 -9.81 0.15 -12.84
CA ASP A 93 -11.17 0.72 -12.77
C ASP A 93 -11.19 2.26 -12.69
N GLY A 94 -10.05 2.93 -12.85
CA GLY A 94 -9.94 4.39 -12.90
C GLY A 94 -9.83 5.07 -11.53
N VAL A 95 -9.52 4.33 -10.44
CA VAL A 95 -9.24 4.91 -9.13
C VAL A 95 -7.83 5.53 -9.12
N ASP A 96 -7.71 6.81 -8.76
CA ASP A 96 -6.42 7.48 -8.64
C ASP A 96 -5.69 7.08 -7.35
N VAL A 97 -5.01 5.93 -7.38
CA VAL A 97 -4.19 5.45 -6.27
C VAL A 97 -2.74 5.87 -6.49
N ARG A 98 -2.22 6.72 -5.61
CA ARG A 98 -0.88 7.32 -5.72
C ARG A 98 0.22 6.53 -5.04
N GLY A 99 -0.12 5.62 -4.14
CA GLY A 99 0.88 4.82 -3.46
C GLY A 99 0.29 3.75 -2.56
N TYR A 100 1.18 2.83 -2.20
CA TYR A 100 0.89 1.74 -1.28
C TYR A 100 2.09 1.56 -0.34
N THR A 101 1.85 1.55 0.95
CA THR A 101 2.87 1.32 1.97
C THR A 101 2.50 0.09 2.81
N TYR A 102 3.48 -0.76 3.04
CA TYR A 102 3.31 -1.95 3.87
C TYR A 102 3.59 -1.64 5.35
N TRP A 103 2.74 -2.13 6.25
CA TRP A 103 2.99 -2.16 7.68
C TRP A 103 3.48 -3.56 8.10
N SER A 104 4.75 -3.73 8.49
CA SER A 104 5.76 -2.71 8.67
C SER A 104 7.09 -3.15 8.07
N LEU A 105 8.06 -2.24 7.97
CA LEU A 105 9.40 -2.59 7.45
C LEU A 105 10.13 -3.57 8.38
N LEU A 106 10.08 -3.31 9.69
CA LEU A 106 10.72 -4.11 10.73
C LEU A 106 9.68 -4.61 11.71
N ASP A 107 9.92 -5.78 12.34
CA ASP A 107 9.18 -6.12 13.55
C ASP A 107 9.36 -5.00 14.58
N ASN A 108 8.29 -4.67 15.28
CA ASN A 108 8.26 -3.54 16.20
C ASN A 108 7.44 -3.84 17.45
N PHE A 109 7.29 -2.86 18.32
CA PHE A 109 6.45 -2.93 19.52
C PHE A 109 5.00 -2.64 19.16
N GLU A 110 4.13 -3.67 19.32
CA GLU A 110 2.71 -3.60 18.99
C GLU A 110 1.88 -3.34 20.26
N TRP A 111 2.03 -2.15 20.82
CA TRP A 111 1.24 -1.67 21.96
C TRP A 111 1.04 -2.72 23.06
N ALA A 112 -0.20 -3.09 23.40
CA ALA A 112 -0.54 -4.06 24.41
C ALA A 112 -0.02 -5.49 24.11
N GLU A 113 0.25 -5.80 22.85
CA GLU A 113 0.78 -7.09 22.42
C GLU A 113 2.32 -7.18 22.51
N GLY A 114 2.99 -6.07 22.80
CA GLY A 114 4.44 -6.01 22.93
C GLY A 114 5.18 -6.37 21.63
N PHE A 115 6.23 -7.18 21.76
CA PHE A 115 7.03 -7.63 20.62
C PHE A 115 6.62 -9.02 20.07
N ARG A 116 5.48 -9.55 20.50
CA ARG A 116 4.98 -10.86 20.09
C ARG A 116 4.56 -10.90 18.61
N PRO A 117 3.75 -9.94 18.11
CA PRO A 117 3.32 -9.95 16.71
C PRO A 117 4.48 -9.62 15.77
N ARG A 118 4.51 -10.32 14.63
CA ARG A 118 5.56 -10.20 13.62
C ARG A 118 4.99 -9.59 12.34
N PHE A 119 4.98 -8.25 12.26
CA PHE A 119 4.50 -7.52 11.10
C PHE A 119 5.60 -7.24 10.07
N GLY A 120 6.87 -7.32 10.49
CA GLY A 120 8.00 -6.85 9.70
C GLY A 120 8.20 -7.57 8.38
N LEU A 121 8.52 -6.81 7.34
CA LEU A 121 9.16 -7.35 6.13
C LEU A 121 10.56 -7.87 6.43
N TYR A 122 11.22 -7.29 7.42
CA TYR A 122 12.38 -7.88 8.09
C TYR A 122 11.97 -8.38 9.46
N ARG A 123 12.23 -9.66 9.71
CA ARG A 123 12.11 -10.25 11.04
C ARG A 123 13.29 -9.84 11.90
N ILE A 124 13.02 -9.40 13.12
CA ILE A 124 14.05 -9.03 14.10
C ILE A 124 14.29 -10.18 15.07
N ASP A 125 15.54 -10.59 15.20
CA ASP A 125 15.99 -11.38 16.33
C ASP A 125 16.35 -10.43 17.47
N TYR A 126 15.46 -10.32 18.46
CA TYR A 126 15.65 -9.40 19.58
C TYR A 126 16.77 -9.79 20.55
N THR A 127 17.39 -10.97 20.39
CA THR A 127 18.51 -11.37 21.23
C THR A 127 19.82 -10.71 20.80
N ASN A 128 19.96 -10.43 19.50
CA ASN A 128 21.17 -9.88 18.90
C ASN A 128 20.89 -8.75 17.90
N MET A 129 19.62 -8.36 17.73
CA MET A 129 19.14 -7.30 16.84
C MET A 129 19.43 -7.55 15.34
N SER A 130 19.72 -8.81 14.95
CA SER A 130 19.87 -9.14 13.54
C SER A 130 18.53 -9.06 12.79
N ARG A 131 18.62 -8.79 11.49
CA ARG A 131 17.49 -8.60 10.59
C ARG A 131 17.49 -9.68 9.52
N HIS A 132 16.37 -10.37 9.36
CA HIS A 132 16.23 -11.48 8.42
C HIS A 132 15.13 -11.16 7.41
N GLU A 133 15.47 -11.22 6.12
CA GLU A 133 14.52 -11.00 5.04
C GLU A 133 13.39 -12.04 5.06
N THR A 134 12.15 -11.57 4.93
CA THR A 134 10.97 -12.43 4.77
C THR A 134 10.65 -12.68 3.29
N GLY A 135 9.74 -13.63 3.04
CA GLY A 135 9.17 -13.85 1.71
C GLY A 135 8.40 -12.62 1.20
N GLY A 136 7.69 -11.95 2.13
CA GLY A 136 6.97 -10.70 1.84
C GLY A 136 7.88 -9.57 1.37
N LEU A 137 9.07 -9.41 1.98
CA LEU A 137 10.05 -8.43 1.53
C LEU A 137 10.49 -8.69 0.09
N ARG A 138 10.85 -9.94 -0.21
CA ARG A 138 11.29 -10.31 -1.56
C ARG A 138 10.22 -10.01 -2.60
N LEU A 139 8.97 -10.42 -2.35
CA LEU A 139 7.84 -10.12 -3.21
C LEU A 139 7.66 -8.60 -3.40
N TYR A 140 7.66 -7.84 -2.31
CA TYR A 140 7.41 -6.39 -2.36
C TYR A 140 8.50 -5.65 -3.14
N ARG A 141 9.76 -5.98 -2.87
CA ARG A 141 10.92 -5.46 -3.61
C ARG A 141 10.82 -5.75 -5.11
N ASP A 142 10.46 -6.97 -5.48
CA ASP A 142 10.33 -7.37 -6.89
C ASP A 142 9.20 -6.61 -7.60
N VAL A 143 8.08 -6.34 -6.91
CA VAL A 143 6.99 -5.53 -7.45
C VAL A 143 7.43 -4.09 -7.65
N ILE A 144 8.10 -3.48 -6.69
CA ILE A 144 8.64 -2.11 -6.78
C ILE A 144 9.61 -2.00 -7.96
N HIS A 145 10.57 -2.92 -8.09
CA HIS A 145 11.55 -2.90 -9.17
C HIS A 145 10.88 -3.01 -10.55
N ARG A 146 9.93 -3.92 -10.71
CA ARG A 146 9.20 -4.09 -11.98
C ARG A 146 8.38 -2.85 -12.35
N HIS A 147 7.73 -2.24 -11.36
CA HIS A 147 6.93 -1.03 -11.58
C HIS A 147 7.81 0.16 -11.98
N ARG A 148 8.93 0.36 -11.28
CA ARG A 148 9.91 1.42 -11.57
C ARG A 148 10.49 1.27 -12.97
N SER A 149 10.96 0.09 -13.34
CA SER A 149 11.53 -0.17 -14.68
C SER A 149 10.50 0.01 -15.82
N LYS A 150 9.22 -0.25 -15.55
CA LYS A 150 8.15 0.00 -16.52
C LYS A 150 7.90 1.51 -16.70
N HIS A 151 7.92 2.27 -15.62
CA HIS A 151 7.75 3.72 -15.65
C HIS A 151 8.90 4.43 -16.34
N GLU A 152 10.16 4.06 -16.06
CA GLU A 152 11.36 4.59 -16.71
C GLU A 152 11.36 4.35 -18.21
N ARG A 153 10.93 3.17 -18.68
CA ARG A 153 10.78 2.88 -20.11
C ARG A 153 9.68 3.72 -20.77
N SER A 154 8.56 3.92 -20.08
CA SER A 154 7.44 4.72 -20.59
C SER A 154 7.81 6.20 -20.75
N THR A 155 8.57 6.76 -19.80
CA THR A 155 9.04 8.15 -19.85
C THR A 155 10.14 8.34 -20.91
N ALA A 156 11.04 7.37 -21.07
CA ALA A 156 12.07 7.40 -22.11
C ALA A 156 11.48 7.39 -23.53
N THR A 157 10.39 6.64 -23.75
CA THR A 157 9.70 6.60 -25.06
C THR A 157 8.91 7.88 -25.33
N ALA A 158 8.43 8.57 -24.29
CA ALA A 158 7.71 9.84 -24.42
C ALA A 158 8.64 11.05 -24.62
N SER A 159 9.93 10.91 -24.34
CA SER A 159 10.93 11.98 -24.39
C SER A 159 11.79 11.98 -25.67
N THR A 160 11.41 11.27 -26.73
CA THR A 160 12.07 11.42 -28.04
C THR A 160 11.49 12.67 -28.68
N PRO A 161 12.19 13.83 -28.72
CA PRO A 161 11.69 15.00 -29.40
C PRO A 161 11.72 14.72 -30.93
N SER A 162 10.64 15.09 -31.61
CA SER A 162 10.62 15.18 -33.05
C SER A 162 11.78 16.09 -33.50
N PRO A 163 12.56 15.73 -34.54
CA PRO A 163 13.70 16.55 -34.97
C PRO A 163 13.35 17.95 -35.46
N ASP A 164 12.07 18.30 -35.52
CA ASP A 164 11.59 19.60 -36.05
C ASP A 164 11.25 20.65 -34.97
N SER A 165 11.56 20.45 -33.71
CA SER A 165 11.23 21.41 -32.65
C SER A 165 12.43 22.02 -31.90
N VAL A 166 13.56 22.23 -32.60
CA VAL A 166 14.70 23.01 -32.08
C VAL A 166 14.79 24.32 -32.83
N ALA A 167 13.91 25.28 -32.48
CA ALA A 167 14.13 26.69 -32.77
C ALA A 167 13.68 27.48 -31.54
N ILE A 168 14.56 27.59 -30.55
CA ILE A 168 14.41 28.58 -29.52
C ILE A 168 15.08 29.85 -30.05
N GLN A 169 14.28 30.74 -30.60
CA GLN A 169 14.67 32.10 -30.88
C GLN A 169 14.83 32.86 -29.57
N ILE A 170 16.07 33.23 -29.25
CA ILE A 170 16.38 34.16 -28.16
C ILE A 170 16.51 35.53 -28.81
N ASP A 171 15.41 36.30 -28.91
CA ASP A 171 15.44 37.70 -29.29
C ASP A 171 15.23 38.57 -28.07
N GLY A 172 16.24 39.43 -27.80
CA GLY A 172 16.06 40.73 -27.20
C GLY A 172 16.12 40.86 -25.68
N VAL A 173 17.33 40.84 -25.12
CA VAL A 173 17.60 41.64 -23.93
C VAL A 173 18.36 42.90 -24.39
N ALA A 174 17.63 44.00 -24.54
CA ALA A 174 18.20 45.33 -24.74
C ALA A 174 18.88 45.75 -23.44
N ALA A 175 20.18 46.06 -23.51
CA ALA A 175 20.92 46.69 -22.44
C ALA A 175 20.43 48.14 -22.27
N ASP A 176 19.93 48.45 -21.09
CA ASP A 176 19.69 49.82 -20.65
C ASP A 176 21.04 50.45 -20.22
N ASP A 177 21.56 51.33 -21.07
CA ASP A 177 22.77 52.10 -20.83
C ASP A 177 22.38 53.36 -20.09
N GLY A 178 22.53 53.31 -18.79
CA GLY A 178 22.33 54.44 -17.89
C GLY A 178 23.45 55.46 -18.00
N THR A 179 23.33 56.47 -18.83
CA THR A 179 24.13 57.69 -18.79
C THR A 179 23.34 58.78 -18.09
N LYS A 180 23.81 59.11 -16.88
CA LYS A 180 23.51 60.38 -16.20
C LYS A 180 24.28 61.51 -16.89
N GLN A 181 23.59 62.60 -17.15
CA GLN A 181 24.15 63.95 -17.12
C GLN A 181 23.06 65.00 -16.87
N GLY A 182 23.33 65.89 -15.89
CA GLY A 182 22.92 67.24 -15.78
C GLY A 182 22.25 67.64 -14.50
#